data_065f3184a19bd66eae253e2fb9545ad2
#
_entry.id   065f3184a19bd66eae253e2fb9545ad2
#
_cell.length_a   1.000
_cell.length_b   1.000
_cell.length_c   1.000
_cell.angle_alpha   90.00
_cell.angle_beta   90.00
_cell.angle_gamma   90.00
#
_symmetry.space_group_name_H-M   'P 1'
#
loop_
_entity.id
_entity.type
_entity.pdbx_description
1 polymer ?
#
loop_
_entity_poly.entity_id
_entity_poly.type
_entity_poly.pdbx_seq_one_letter_code
_entity_poly.pdbx_strand_id
1 'polypeptide(L)'
;EIYEKTGENPYNTPMKIYTTLDKDKQNHLNSIINGDKYTWVNDKVQVGVAVTNVHTGGIVAISGGRNTVALGLNRATDLNNQPGSTAKPLFDYAPGIEYNNWSTYTPFIDEPWGYTDSGAIKNWDSAYYGFLTLRKSLGLSRNIPALKAFQNVSNSKIYKFTTSLGISVEDKNGYLHEAHALGAFNGTNPLQMAVAYAAFSNGGYYIEPYTVTK
;
A
#
# COMPACT_ATOMS: atom_id res chain seq x y z
N GLU A 1 -0.20 -20.59 7.44
CA GLU A 1 0.71 -20.92 6.33
C GLU A 1 1.33 -22.31 6.45
N ILE A 2 1.95 -22.71 7.59
CA ILE A 2 2.53 -24.06 7.76
C ILE A 2 1.46 -25.14 7.60
N TYR A 3 0.37 -25.02 8.34
CA TYR A 3 -0.74 -25.96 8.27
C TYR A 3 -1.35 -26.06 6.86
N GLU A 4 -1.51 -24.94 6.19
CA GLU A 4 -2.04 -24.89 4.81
C GLU A 4 -1.12 -25.60 3.80
N LYS A 5 0.20 -25.47 4.00
CA LYS A 5 1.19 -26.10 3.12
C LYS A 5 1.45 -27.58 3.39
N THR A 6 1.30 -28.00 4.64
CA THR A 6 1.75 -29.34 5.08
C THR A 6 0.62 -30.24 5.58
N GLY A 7 -0.51 -29.66 5.98
CA GLY A 7 -1.55 -30.37 6.72
C GLY A 7 -1.21 -30.64 8.19
N GLU A 8 -0.01 -30.25 8.64
CA GLU A 8 0.49 -30.52 9.98
C GLU A 8 0.48 -29.28 10.88
N ASN A 9 0.11 -29.47 12.13
CA ASN A 9 0.13 -28.41 13.12
C ASN A 9 1.55 -28.28 13.74
N PRO A 10 2.26 -27.15 13.52
CA PRO A 10 3.62 -26.96 14.01
C PRO A 10 3.75 -26.97 15.55
N TYR A 11 2.65 -26.78 16.27
CA TYR A 11 2.65 -26.86 17.72
C TYR A 11 2.61 -28.30 18.27
N ASN A 12 2.18 -29.24 17.44
CA ASN A 12 1.99 -30.64 17.84
C ASN A 12 2.96 -31.60 17.12
N THR A 13 3.54 -31.16 16.00
CA THR A 13 4.40 -31.98 15.17
C THR A 13 5.82 -31.41 15.13
N PRO A 14 6.85 -32.15 15.61
CA PRO A 14 8.25 -31.69 15.50
C PRO A 14 8.66 -31.51 14.03
N MET A 15 9.11 -30.30 13.67
CA MET A 15 9.53 -29.99 12.30
C MET A 15 10.63 -28.92 12.28
N LYS A 16 11.35 -28.85 11.16
CA LYS A 16 12.26 -27.74 10.84
C LYS A 16 11.53 -26.79 9.90
N ILE A 17 11.41 -25.53 10.28
CA ILE A 17 10.74 -24.50 9.50
C ILE A 17 11.79 -23.57 8.92
N TYR A 18 11.82 -23.45 7.61
CA TYR A 18 12.66 -22.51 6.88
C TYR A 18 11.82 -21.31 6.47
N THR A 19 12.30 -20.12 6.80
CA THR A 19 11.57 -18.88 6.55
C THR A 19 12.30 -17.97 5.59
N THR A 20 11.56 -16.99 5.03
CA THR A 20 12.10 -15.93 4.18
C THR A 20 12.74 -14.79 4.99
N LEU A 21 12.60 -14.81 6.32
CA LEU A 21 13.12 -13.74 7.18
C LEU A 21 14.65 -13.63 7.05
N ASP A 22 15.10 -12.42 6.76
CA ASP A 22 16.50 -12.04 6.73
C ASP A 22 16.89 -11.51 8.12
N LYS A 23 17.80 -12.22 8.78
CA LYS A 23 18.19 -11.90 10.17
C LYS A 23 18.73 -10.48 10.32
N ASP A 24 19.52 -10.02 9.36
CA ASP A 24 20.16 -8.70 9.48
C ASP A 24 19.13 -7.57 9.24
N LYS A 25 18.24 -7.75 8.28
CA LYS A 25 17.14 -6.81 8.04
C LYS A 25 16.15 -6.78 9.21
N GLN A 26 15.82 -7.94 9.79
CA GLN A 26 14.95 -8.00 10.96
C GLN A 26 15.60 -7.34 12.18
N ASN A 27 16.88 -7.60 12.44
CA ASN A 27 17.61 -6.98 13.53
C ASN A 27 17.71 -5.45 13.35
N HIS A 28 17.95 -4.99 12.12
CA HIS A 28 17.96 -3.57 11.82
C HIS A 28 16.58 -2.92 12.05
N LEU A 29 15.51 -3.56 11.59
CA LEU A 29 14.14 -3.10 11.84
C LEU A 29 13.85 -3.04 13.35
N ASN A 30 14.21 -4.09 14.09
CA ASN A 30 14.03 -4.12 15.55
C ASN A 30 14.76 -2.96 16.24
N SER A 31 15.98 -2.63 15.82
CA SER A 31 16.74 -1.51 16.40
C SER A 31 16.09 -0.13 16.16
N ILE A 32 15.36 0.02 15.04
CA ILE A 32 14.55 1.22 14.78
C ILE A 32 13.32 1.24 15.68
N ILE A 33 12.58 0.13 15.72
CA ILE A 33 11.33 0.00 16.48
C ILE A 33 11.58 0.21 17.99
N ASN A 34 12.67 -0.33 18.52
CA ASN A 34 13.03 -0.22 19.93
C ASN A 34 13.58 1.17 20.33
N GLY A 35 13.90 2.01 19.35
CA GLY A 35 14.42 3.35 19.61
C GLY A 35 15.95 3.46 19.63
N ASP A 36 16.67 2.38 19.31
CA ASP A 36 18.14 2.39 19.31
C ASP A 36 18.74 3.23 18.17
N LYS A 37 18.06 3.21 17.02
CA LYS A 37 18.46 3.95 15.79
C LYS A 37 17.53 5.07 15.38
N TYR A 38 16.39 5.22 16.04
CA TYR A 38 15.41 6.25 15.76
C TYR A 38 14.74 6.73 17.04
N THR A 39 14.76 8.02 17.29
CA THR A 39 14.09 8.61 18.45
C THR A 39 12.63 8.87 18.15
N TRP A 40 11.76 8.13 18.82
CA TRP A 40 10.32 8.31 18.70
C TRP A 40 9.84 9.55 19.45
N VAL A 41 8.86 10.26 18.90
CA VAL A 41 8.33 11.50 19.47
C VAL A 41 7.78 11.29 20.90
N ASN A 42 7.16 10.14 21.14
CA ASN A 42 6.68 9.71 22.45
C ASN A 42 6.36 8.22 22.46
N ASP A 43 6.01 7.67 23.63
CA ASP A 43 5.72 6.24 23.78
C ASP A 43 4.35 5.79 23.26
N LYS A 44 3.47 6.72 22.93
CA LYS A 44 2.13 6.41 22.38
C LYS A 44 2.16 6.13 20.88
N VAL A 45 3.18 6.60 20.16
CA VAL A 45 3.33 6.36 18.73
C VAL A 45 3.50 4.87 18.50
N GLN A 46 2.67 4.32 17.61
CA GLN A 46 2.73 2.95 17.15
C GLN A 46 2.99 2.90 15.64
N VAL A 47 3.58 1.79 15.18
CA VAL A 47 3.93 1.60 13.78
C VAL A 47 3.82 0.12 13.41
N GLY A 48 3.30 -0.17 12.22
CA GLY A 48 3.40 -1.46 11.57
C GLY A 48 4.35 -1.36 10.38
N VAL A 49 5.24 -2.32 10.20
CA VAL A 49 6.21 -2.33 9.09
C VAL A 49 6.26 -3.70 8.47
N ALA A 50 6.22 -3.75 7.14
CA ALA A 50 6.48 -4.94 6.36
C ALA A 50 7.53 -4.64 5.29
N VAL A 51 8.52 -5.52 5.16
CA VAL A 51 9.57 -5.46 4.13
C VAL A 51 9.54 -6.75 3.33
N THR A 52 9.31 -6.63 2.03
CA THR A 52 9.21 -7.78 1.12
C THR A 52 10.34 -7.79 0.10
N ASN A 53 10.71 -8.96 -0.36
CA ASN A 53 11.58 -9.09 -1.53
C ASN A 53 10.71 -8.94 -2.78
N VAL A 54 10.97 -7.91 -3.57
CA VAL A 54 10.15 -7.56 -4.74
C VAL A 54 10.12 -8.63 -5.83
N HIS A 55 11.16 -9.48 -5.91
CA HIS A 55 11.26 -10.51 -6.94
C HIS A 55 10.68 -11.86 -6.51
N THR A 56 10.61 -12.13 -5.21
CA THR A 56 10.16 -13.43 -4.71
C THR A 56 8.84 -13.37 -3.95
N GLY A 57 8.43 -12.18 -3.47
CA GLY A 57 7.28 -12.02 -2.58
C GLY A 57 7.57 -12.40 -1.12
N GLY A 58 8.75 -12.95 -0.82
CA GLY A 58 9.11 -13.35 0.55
C GLY A 58 9.16 -12.16 1.52
N ILE A 59 8.57 -12.31 2.70
CA ILE A 59 8.64 -11.31 3.78
C ILE A 59 10.01 -11.44 4.44
N VAL A 60 10.86 -10.43 4.30
CA VAL A 60 12.24 -10.45 4.80
C VAL A 60 12.39 -9.80 6.17
N ALA A 61 11.51 -8.88 6.54
CA ALA A 61 11.40 -8.32 7.89
C ALA A 61 9.98 -7.83 8.15
N ILE A 62 9.51 -7.93 9.38
CA ILE A 62 8.17 -7.48 9.77
C ILE A 62 8.15 -7.01 11.22
N SER A 63 7.35 -6.00 11.52
CA SER A 63 7.09 -5.57 12.89
C SER A 63 5.63 -5.15 13.06
N GLY A 64 4.98 -5.71 14.06
CA GLY A 64 3.60 -5.38 14.44
C GLY A 64 3.47 -4.12 15.30
N GLY A 65 4.58 -3.54 15.74
CA GLY A 65 4.54 -2.33 16.55
C GLY A 65 5.66 -2.23 17.58
N ARG A 66 5.61 -1.16 18.36
CA ARG A 66 6.45 -0.95 19.52
C ARG A 66 5.85 -1.63 20.75
N ASN A 67 6.70 -2.15 21.64
CA ASN A 67 6.27 -2.78 22.90
C ASN A 67 5.21 -3.88 22.69
N THR A 68 5.34 -4.66 21.62
CA THR A 68 4.41 -5.76 21.30
C THR A 68 4.66 -6.95 22.22
N VAL A 69 3.59 -7.68 22.52
CA VAL A 69 3.64 -8.96 23.23
C VAL A 69 3.49 -10.11 22.22
N ALA A 70 4.00 -11.28 22.58
CA ALA A 70 3.84 -12.48 21.75
C ALA A 70 2.35 -12.77 21.50
N LEU A 71 2.00 -13.11 20.25
CA LEU A 71 0.61 -13.32 19.80
C LEU A 71 -0.31 -12.10 19.94
N GLY A 72 0.26 -10.92 20.19
CA GLY A 72 -0.48 -9.66 20.19
C GLY A 72 -0.75 -9.12 18.79
N LEU A 73 -1.41 -7.97 18.74
CA LEU A 73 -1.80 -7.30 17.50
C LEU A 73 -0.59 -7.01 16.60
N ASN A 74 -0.63 -7.53 15.39
CA ASN A 74 0.34 -7.21 14.33
C ASN A 74 -0.20 -6.10 13.42
N ARG A 75 0.19 -4.86 13.65
CA ARG A 75 -0.27 -3.70 12.87
C ARG A 75 0.19 -3.72 11.42
N ALA A 76 1.13 -4.60 11.06
CA ALA A 76 1.56 -4.75 9.68
C ALA A 76 0.57 -5.59 8.85
N THR A 77 -0.28 -6.40 9.49
CA THR A 77 -1.20 -7.35 8.85
C THR A 77 -2.64 -7.27 9.33
N ASP A 78 -2.85 -6.97 10.63
CA ASP A 78 -4.15 -7.14 11.29
C ASP A 78 -4.99 -5.86 11.33
N LEU A 79 -4.38 -4.71 11.08
CA LEU A 79 -5.06 -3.42 11.06
C LEU A 79 -5.03 -2.80 9.67
N ASN A 80 -6.21 -2.50 9.17
CA ASN A 80 -6.37 -1.69 7.98
C ASN A 80 -6.51 -0.21 8.39
N ASN A 81 -5.71 0.63 7.74
CA ASN A 81 -5.75 2.07 7.90
C ASN A 81 -5.86 2.74 6.53
N GLN A 82 -6.42 3.93 6.50
CA GLN A 82 -6.47 4.73 5.29
C GLN A 82 -5.04 5.04 4.81
N PRO A 83 -4.65 4.64 3.59
CA PRO A 83 -3.29 4.84 3.11
C PRO A 83 -3.00 6.29 2.73
N GLY A 84 -4.02 7.16 2.65
CA GLY A 84 -3.86 8.53 2.21
C GLY A 84 -3.22 8.60 0.82
N SER A 85 -2.37 9.57 0.59
CA SER A 85 -1.75 9.82 -0.72
C SER A 85 -0.85 8.69 -1.26
N THR A 86 -0.53 7.68 -0.45
CA THR A 86 0.14 6.48 -0.97
C THR A 86 -0.77 5.63 -1.87
N ALA A 87 -2.08 5.89 -1.87
CA ALA A 87 -3.02 5.29 -2.82
C ALA A 87 -2.84 5.81 -4.26
N LYS A 88 -2.40 7.06 -4.46
CA LYS A 88 -2.39 7.74 -5.76
C LYS A 88 -1.67 6.98 -6.88
N PRO A 89 -0.48 6.40 -6.68
CA PRO A 89 0.14 5.59 -7.72
C PRO A 89 -0.73 4.40 -8.14
N LEU A 90 -1.43 3.76 -7.19
CA LEU A 90 -2.15 2.51 -7.40
C LEU A 90 -3.58 2.71 -7.91
N PHE A 91 -4.28 3.76 -7.46
CA PHE A 91 -5.68 3.99 -7.80
C PHE A 91 -5.89 4.98 -8.94
N ASP A 92 -4.96 5.93 -9.13
CA ASP A 92 -5.14 7.04 -10.06
C ASP A 92 -4.27 6.90 -11.29
N TYR A 93 -2.95 6.90 -11.10
CA TYR A 93 -2.01 7.07 -12.20
C TYR A 93 -1.63 5.78 -12.91
N ALA A 94 -1.38 4.68 -12.18
CA ALA A 94 -1.03 3.41 -12.82
C ALA A 94 -2.19 2.85 -13.66
N PRO A 95 -3.45 2.86 -13.20
CA PRO A 95 -4.58 2.49 -14.07
C PRO A 95 -4.69 3.36 -15.32
N GLY A 96 -4.39 4.65 -15.24
CA GLY A 96 -4.38 5.54 -16.41
C GLY A 96 -3.26 5.22 -17.39
N ILE A 97 -2.08 4.86 -16.90
CA ILE A 97 -0.97 4.39 -17.73
C ILE A 97 -1.34 3.07 -18.41
N GLU A 98 -1.90 2.12 -17.65
CA GLU A 98 -2.25 0.78 -18.15
C GLU A 98 -3.38 0.81 -19.19
N TYR A 99 -4.45 1.55 -18.91
CA TYR A 99 -5.69 1.45 -19.69
C TYR A 99 -5.95 2.60 -20.65
N ASN A 100 -5.34 3.76 -20.44
CA ASN A 100 -5.54 4.96 -21.24
C ASN A 100 -4.26 5.41 -21.99
N ASN A 101 -3.21 4.58 -21.98
CA ASN A 101 -1.92 4.86 -22.60
C ASN A 101 -1.28 6.19 -22.15
N TRP A 102 -1.47 6.57 -20.89
CA TRP A 102 -0.83 7.76 -20.36
C TRP A 102 0.68 7.57 -20.24
N SER A 103 1.39 8.66 -20.35
CA SER A 103 2.81 8.74 -20.05
C SER A 103 3.05 9.63 -18.82
N THR A 104 4.29 9.66 -18.35
CA THR A 104 4.67 10.59 -17.27
C THR A 104 4.55 12.07 -17.66
N TYR A 105 4.37 12.37 -18.95
CA TYR A 105 4.13 13.71 -19.49
C TYR A 105 2.66 14.04 -19.71
N THR A 106 1.75 13.09 -19.52
CA THR A 106 0.30 13.33 -19.64
C THR A 106 -0.09 14.52 -18.77
N PRO A 107 -0.78 15.55 -19.35
CA PRO A 107 -1.08 16.77 -18.63
C PRO A 107 -2.31 16.64 -17.74
N PHE A 108 -2.26 17.33 -16.62
CA PHE A 108 -3.40 17.56 -15.73
C PHE A 108 -3.45 19.05 -15.35
N ILE A 109 -4.65 19.60 -15.23
CA ILE A 109 -4.83 20.97 -14.76
C ILE A 109 -5.19 20.94 -13.29
N ASP A 110 -4.32 21.52 -12.47
CA ASP A 110 -4.50 21.70 -11.04
C ASP A 110 -5.22 23.04 -10.77
N GLU A 111 -6.53 22.98 -10.66
CA GLU A 111 -7.48 24.09 -10.53
C GLU A 111 -8.62 23.71 -9.55
N PRO A 112 -9.47 24.62 -9.10
CA PRO A 112 -10.63 24.26 -8.28
C PRO A 112 -11.45 23.12 -8.91
N TRP A 113 -11.64 22.02 -8.17
CA TRP A 113 -12.30 20.80 -8.63
C TRP A 113 -12.94 20.06 -7.47
N GLY A 114 -13.75 19.04 -7.75
CA GLY A 114 -14.43 18.29 -6.70
C GLY A 114 -14.87 16.89 -7.13
N TYR A 115 -15.41 16.19 -6.17
CA TYR A 115 -16.11 14.92 -6.40
C TYR A 115 -17.38 15.16 -7.20
N THR A 116 -17.78 14.16 -7.98
CA THR A 116 -19.00 14.21 -8.78
C THR A 116 -20.24 14.43 -7.91
N ASP A 117 -20.29 13.77 -6.75
CA ASP A 117 -21.48 13.74 -5.89
C ASP A 117 -21.40 14.62 -4.65
N SER A 118 -20.25 15.17 -4.27
CA SER A 118 -20.09 15.72 -2.91
C SER A 118 -19.19 16.94 -2.74
N GLY A 119 -19.10 17.78 -3.73
CA GLY A 119 -18.48 19.09 -3.56
C GLY A 119 -16.95 19.16 -3.73
N ALA A 120 -16.42 20.36 -3.54
CA ALA A 120 -15.03 20.68 -3.85
C ALA A 120 -14.03 20.06 -2.87
N ILE A 121 -12.88 19.60 -3.41
CA ILE A 121 -11.72 19.23 -2.62
C ILE A 121 -10.62 20.28 -2.74
N LYS A 122 -9.64 20.21 -1.85
CA LYS A 122 -8.47 21.10 -1.88
C LYS A 122 -7.18 20.31 -1.93
N ASN A 123 -6.17 20.93 -2.49
CA ASN A 123 -4.80 20.45 -2.29
C ASN A 123 -4.37 20.68 -0.84
N TRP A 124 -3.36 19.94 -0.39
CA TRP A 124 -2.87 19.99 1.00
C TRP A 124 -2.39 21.39 1.43
N ASP A 125 -1.93 22.22 0.47
CA ASP A 125 -1.46 23.59 0.67
C ASP A 125 -2.53 24.66 0.32
N SER A 126 -3.72 24.22 -0.08
CA SER A 126 -4.81 25.07 -0.58
C SER A 126 -4.46 25.91 -1.82
N ALA A 127 -3.34 25.65 -2.47
CA ALA A 127 -2.93 26.33 -3.71
C ALA A 127 -3.25 25.49 -4.96
N TYR A 128 -3.26 26.15 -6.10
CA TYR A 128 -3.45 25.54 -7.43
C TYR A 128 -2.30 25.96 -8.34
N TYR A 129 -1.73 25.00 -9.05
CA TYR A 129 -0.51 25.21 -9.84
C TYR A 129 -0.75 25.19 -11.35
N GLY A 130 -2.01 25.12 -11.78
CA GLY A 130 -2.36 25.15 -13.20
C GLY A 130 -1.89 23.88 -13.93
N PHE A 131 -1.27 24.06 -15.04
CA PHE A 131 -0.84 22.97 -15.91
C PHE A 131 0.36 22.20 -15.36
N LEU A 132 0.19 20.90 -15.09
CA LEU A 132 1.20 20.00 -14.57
C LEU A 132 1.25 18.71 -15.38
N THR A 133 2.43 18.11 -15.48
CA THR A 133 2.55 16.73 -15.99
C THR A 133 2.13 15.72 -14.91
N LEU A 134 1.75 14.50 -15.29
CA LEU A 134 1.50 13.38 -14.37
C LEU A 134 2.66 13.24 -13.35
N ARG A 135 3.91 13.21 -13.83
CA ARG A 135 5.10 13.13 -12.97
C ARG A 135 5.15 14.24 -11.93
N LYS A 136 4.89 15.48 -12.33
CA LYS A 136 4.91 16.61 -11.42
C LYS A 136 3.75 16.58 -10.44
N SER A 137 2.57 16.20 -10.91
CA SER A 137 1.36 16.04 -10.09
C SER A 137 1.55 15.00 -8.99
N LEU A 138 2.11 13.84 -9.33
CA LEU A 138 2.42 12.79 -8.37
C LEU A 138 3.54 13.22 -7.41
N GLY A 139 4.64 13.77 -7.93
CA GLY A 139 5.80 14.19 -7.13
C GLY A 139 5.46 15.29 -6.11
N LEU A 140 4.47 16.13 -6.40
CA LEU A 140 3.94 17.16 -5.48
C LEU A 140 2.72 16.67 -4.69
N SER A 141 2.31 15.42 -4.88
CA SER A 141 1.15 14.83 -4.22
C SER A 141 -0.13 15.67 -4.36
N ARG A 142 -0.38 16.23 -5.57
CA ARG A 142 -1.56 17.09 -5.80
C ARG A 142 -2.85 16.27 -5.72
N ASN A 143 -3.84 16.75 -4.96
CA ASN A 143 -5.11 16.05 -4.80
C ASN A 143 -6.01 16.20 -6.02
N ILE A 144 -6.05 17.40 -6.61
CA ILE A 144 -6.91 17.68 -7.77
C ILE A 144 -6.49 16.85 -9.00
N PRO A 145 -5.21 16.86 -9.44
CA PRO A 145 -4.77 15.99 -10.51
C PRO A 145 -5.01 14.50 -10.25
N ALA A 146 -4.86 14.04 -9.01
CA ALA A 146 -5.12 12.66 -8.64
C ALA A 146 -6.60 12.30 -8.79
N LEU A 147 -7.51 13.13 -8.27
CA LEU A 147 -8.95 12.93 -8.46
C LEU A 147 -9.34 12.95 -9.93
N LYS A 148 -8.82 13.91 -10.72
CA LYS A 148 -9.06 13.95 -12.17
C LYS A 148 -8.56 12.69 -12.87
N ALA A 149 -7.40 12.17 -12.46
CA ALA A 149 -6.87 10.92 -13.00
C ALA A 149 -7.82 9.75 -12.69
N PHE A 150 -8.26 9.61 -11.45
CA PHE A 150 -9.25 8.61 -11.05
C PHE A 150 -10.54 8.71 -11.88
N GLN A 151 -11.10 9.90 -12.00
CA GLN A 151 -12.36 10.14 -12.76
C GLN A 151 -12.24 9.86 -14.26
N ASN A 152 -11.03 9.91 -14.82
CA ASN A 152 -10.78 9.65 -16.25
C ASN A 152 -10.53 8.17 -16.59
N VAL A 153 -10.48 7.28 -15.61
CA VAL A 153 -10.41 5.83 -15.82
C VAL A 153 -11.72 5.19 -15.35
N SER A 154 -12.23 4.21 -16.11
CA SER A 154 -13.46 3.55 -15.67
C SER A 154 -13.27 2.86 -14.32
N ASN A 155 -14.23 3.04 -13.42
CA ASN A 155 -14.20 2.54 -12.05
C ASN A 155 -13.91 1.02 -11.97
N SER A 156 -14.54 0.23 -12.86
CA SER A 156 -14.30 -1.21 -12.95
C SER A 156 -12.86 -1.58 -13.32
N LYS A 157 -12.19 -0.76 -14.12
CA LYS A 157 -10.78 -0.96 -14.47
C LYS A 157 -9.87 -0.66 -13.27
N ILE A 158 -10.15 0.43 -12.54
CA ILE A 158 -9.41 0.76 -11.30
C ILE A 158 -9.60 -0.35 -10.28
N TYR A 159 -10.83 -0.80 -10.06
CA TYR A 159 -11.14 -1.91 -9.15
C TYR A 159 -10.35 -3.18 -9.52
N LYS A 160 -10.42 -3.59 -10.80
CA LYS A 160 -9.68 -4.76 -11.27
C LYS A 160 -8.17 -4.61 -11.09
N PHE A 161 -7.63 -3.44 -11.39
CA PHE A 161 -6.20 -3.15 -11.26
C PHE A 161 -5.76 -3.26 -9.80
N THR A 162 -6.42 -2.57 -8.89
CA THR A 162 -6.04 -2.52 -7.46
C THR A 162 -6.21 -3.88 -6.76
N THR A 163 -7.29 -4.60 -7.05
CA THR A 163 -7.53 -5.93 -6.48
C THR A 163 -6.56 -6.98 -7.03
N SER A 164 -6.13 -6.86 -8.28
CA SER A 164 -5.10 -7.74 -8.86
C SER A 164 -3.72 -7.55 -8.21
N LEU A 165 -3.49 -6.45 -7.53
CA LEU A 165 -2.29 -6.17 -6.74
C LEU A 165 -2.43 -6.56 -5.25
N GLY A 166 -3.48 -7.29 -4.90
CA GLY A 166 -3.71 -7.78 -3.53
C GLY A 166 -4.27 -6.74 -2.56
N ILE A 167 -4.73 -5.58 -3.04
CA ILE A 167 -5.38 -4.58 -2.18
C ILE A 167 -6.84 -4.96 -2.00
N SER A 168 -7.25 -5.17 -0.76
CA SER A 168 -8.66 -5.37 -0.43
C SER A 168 -9.39 -4.03 -0.45
N VAL A 169 -10.39 -3.91 -1.31
CA VAL A 169 -11.30 -2.77 -1.36
C VAL A 169 -12.71 -3.27 -1.02
N GLU A 170 -13.36 -2.60 -0.07
CA GLU A 170 -14.64 -3.06 0.49
C GLU A 170 -15.84 -2.72 -0.39
N ASP A 171 -15.77 -2.93 -1.68
CA ASP A 171 -16.96 -2.83 -2.49
C ASP A 171 -17.39 -4.20 -3.00
N LYS A 172 -18.53 -4.66 -2.49
CA LYS A 172 -19.14 -5.93 -2.90
C LYS A 172 -19.64 -5.91 -4.36
N ASN A 173 -19.73 -4.72 -4.96
CA ASN A 173 -20.26 -4.52 -6.32
C ASN A 173 -19.18 -4.14 -7.34
N GLY A 174 -17.90 -4.06 -6.94
CA GLY A 174 -16.81 -3.63 -7.81
C GLY A 174 -16.83 -2.14 -8.13
N TYR A 175 -17.47 -1.32 -7.27
CA TYR A 175 -17.53 0.14 -7.41
C TYR A 175 -16.67 0.81 -6.34
N LEU A 176 -15.77 1.69 -6.75
CA LEU A 176 -14.94 2.49 -5.88
C LEU A 176 -15.49 3.91 -5.78
N HIS A 177 -15.70 4.40 -4.58
CA HIS A 177 -16.03 5.81 -4.37
C HIS A 177 -14.83 6.69 -4.74
N GLU A 178 -15.06 7.89 -5.27
CA GLU A 178 -13.99 8.81 -5.70
C GLU A 178 -13.02 9.20 -4.58
N ALA A 179 -13.42 9.09 -3.31
CA ALA A 179 -12.53 9.28 -2.17
C ALA A 179 -11.35 8.29 -2.12
N HIS A 180 -11.44 7.13 -2.80
CA HIS A 180 -10.34 6.18 -2.95
C HIS A 180 -9.13 6.80 -3.65
N ALA A 181 -9.34 7.76 -4.55
CA ALA A 181 -8.27 8.52 -5.20
C ALA A 181 -7.31 9.17 -4.18
N LEU A 182 -7.82 9.59 -3.03
CA LEU A 182 -7.04 10.22 -1.98
C LEU A 182 -6.71 9.26 -0.82
N GLY A 183 -7.03 7.98 -0.99
CA GLY A 183 -6.81 6.96 0.02
C GLY A 183 -7.79 7.00 1.20
N ALA A 184 -8.95 7.63 1.02
CA ALA A 184 -10.00 7.69 2.04
C ALA A 184 -11.02 6.54 1.82
N PHE A 185 -10.67 5.35 2.27
CA PHE A 185 -11.50 4.15 2.28
C PHE A 185 -11.19 3.33 3.53
N ASN A 186 -11.85 2.19 3.74
CA ASN A 186 -11.65 1.38 4.96
C ASN A 186 -10.22 0.89 5.18
N GLY A 187 -9.40 1.06 4.16
CA GLY A 187 -7.97 1.01 4.30
C GLY A 187 -7.34 -0.28 3.84
N THR A 188 -6.05 -0.30 4.02
CA THR A 188 -5.16 -1.40 3.71
C THR A 188 -4.08 -1.46 4.79
N ASN A 189 -3.31 -2.52 4.83
CA ASN A 189 -2.23 -2.69 5.79
C ASN A 189 -0.84 -2.53 5.14
N PRO A 190 0.22 -2.35 5.93
CA PRO A 190 1.58 -2.20 5.42
C PRO A 190 2.05 -3.34 4.52
N LEU A 191 1.64 -4.58 4.79
CA LEU A 191 2.04 -5.73 3.97
C LEU A 191 1.38 -5.67 2.58
N GLN A 192 0.07 -5.43 2.50
CA GLN A 192 -0.63 -5.28 1.23
C GLN A 192 -0.05 -4.15 0.39
N MET A 193 0.25 -3.01 1.01
CA MET A 193 0.88 -1.87 0.32
C MET A 193 2.29 -2.22 -0.18
N ALA A 194 3.13 -2.86 0.63
CA ALA A 194 4.48 -3.25 0.23
C ALA A 194 4.44 -4.18 -0.99
N VAL A 195 3.53 -5.15 -0.99
CA VAL A 195 3.38 -6.11 -2.09
C VAL A 195 2.83 -5.46 -3.35
N ALA A 196 1.82 -4.61 -3.22
CA ALA A 196 1.26 -3.87 -4.36
C ALA A 196 2.33 -2.98 -5.02
N TYR A 197 3.12 -2.27 -4.22
CA TYR A 197 4.23 -1.44 -4.73
C TYR A 197 5.38 -2.25 -5.33
N ALA A 198 5.59 -3.51 -4.92
CA ALA A 198 6.60 -4.38 -5.50
C ALA A 198 6.40 -4.58 -7.03
N ALA A 199 5.16 -4.53 -7.50
CA ALA A 199 4.83 -4.63 -8.92
C ALA A 199 5.52 -3.54 -9.78
N PHE A 200 5.74 -2.34 -9.24
CA PHE A 200 6.47 -1.28 -9.96
C PHE A 200 7.96 -1.59 -10.18
N SER A 201 8.52 -2.55 -9.45
CA SER A 201 9.94 -2.88 -9.48
C SER A 201 10.26 -4.27 -10.02
N ASN A 202 9.26 -5.12 -10.27
CA ASN A 202 9.44 -6.51 -10.70
C ASN A 202 8.88 -6.83 -12.08
N GLY A 203 8.58 -5.80 -12.87
CA GLY A 203 8.01 -5.96 -14.22
C GLY A 203 6.49 -6.03 -14.27
N GLY A 204 5.80 -5.60 -13.20
CA GLY A 204 4.32 -5.54 -13.17
C GLY A 204 3.64 -6.77 -12.58
N TYR A 205 4.38 -7.65 -11.91
CA TYR A 205 3.81 -8.88 -11.36
C TYR A 205 3.38 -8.71 -9.91
N TYR A 206 2.18 -9.18 -9.59
CA TYR A 206 1.77 -9.45 -8.22
C TYR A 206 2.32 -10.83 -7.81
N ILE A 207 3.01 -10.88 -6.68
CA ILE A 207 3.51 -12.11 -6.08
C ILE A 207 2.95 -12.17 -4.66
N GLU A 208 2.17 -13.21 -4.37
CA GLU A 208 1.58 -13.39 -3.05
C GLU A 208 2.67 -13.46 -1.97
N PRO A 209 2.56 -12.68 -0.88
CA PRO A 209 3.56 -12.68 0.17
C PRO A 209 3.55 -13.98 0.98
N TYR A 210 4.73 -14.43 1.37
CA TYR A 210 4.87 -15.64 2.18
C TYR A 210 6.05 -15.51 3.16
N THR A 211 6.02 -16.34 4.20
CA THR A 211 7.08 -16.41 5.22
C THR A 211 7.76 -17.78 5.28
N VAL A 212 7.10 -18.84 4.84
CA VAL A 212 7.59 -20.22 4.95
C VAL A 212 8.00 -20.74 3.58
N THR A 213 9.28 -21.15 3.46
CA THR A 213 9.82 -21.71 2.22
C THR A 213 9.82 -23.25 2.23
N LYS A 214 10.01 -23.87 3.42
CA LYS A 214 10.08 -25.31 3.58
C LYS A 214 9.80 -25.72 5.01
#